data_1c18a2af79b8694aecfa49f017b0e68a
#
_entry.id   1c18a2af79b8694aecfa49f017b0e68a
#
_cell.length_a   1.000
_cell.length_b   1.000
_cell.length_c   1.000
_cell.angle_alpha   90.00
_cell.angle_beta   90.00
_cell.angle_gamma   90.00
#
_symmetry.space_group_name_H-M   'P 1'
#
loop_
_entity.id
_entity.type
_entity.pdbx_description
1 polymer ?
#
loop_
_entity_poly.entity_id
_entity_poly.type
_entity_poly.pdbx_seq_one_letter_code
_entity_poly.pdbx_strand_id
1 'polypeptide(L)'
;AVVHVGTLGRSAAGLALLSVGSDCASGSGAVIPSGQEHPQAWACIEAFRAPAPPLAAGRELALAGATSMLDVSDGLLRDAGRIARASGVVIDLDDPGDLPDASFLEPVAALVSGRDGSAAHALARSWLLTGGEDHGLLATVPAHALDRLPTGARVIGRVLSPQSSPARVLGHRPGVLLAGEPAQEHTGWDHFSHT
;
A
#
# COMPACT_ATOMS: atom_id res chain seq x y z
N ALA A 1 -9.54 -5.00 -14.06
CA ALA A 1 -9.46 -4.68 -12.62
C ALA A 1 -8.01 -4.51 -12.18
N VAL A 2 -7.79 -3.77 -11.11
CA VAL A 2 -6.52 -3.70 -10.39
C VAL A 2 -6.65 -4.58 -9.15
N VAL A 3 -5.67 -5.45 -8.93
CA VAL A 3 -5.70 -6.48 -7.89
C VAL A 3 -4.45 -6.39 -7.06
N HIS A 4 -4.58 -6.54 -5.75
CA HIS A 4 -3.47 -6.65 -4.80
C HIS A 4 -3.52 -7.95 -4.02
N VAL A 5 -2.34 -8.54 -3.76
CA VAL A 5 -2.15 -9.71 -2.89
C VAL A 5 -1.04 -9.40 -1.89
N GLY A 6 -1.29 -9.65 -0.64
CA GLY A 6 -0.36 -9.35 0.46
C GLY A 6 -0.90 -8.30 1.41
N THR A 7 -0.02 -7.64 2.12
CA THR A 7 -0.33 -6.56 3.08
C THR A 7 0.09 -5.20 2.55
N LEU A 8 -0.52 -4.14 3.05
CA LEU A 8 -0.19 -2.76 2.72
C LEU A 8 0.08 -1.96 4.00
N GLY A 9 1.16 -1.19 4.01
CA GLY A 9 1.51 -0.24 5.04
C GLY A 9 2.11 -0.85 6.30
N ARG A 10 2.20 -2.18 6.42
CA ARG A 10 2.71 -2.83 7.65
C ARG A 10 4.19 -2.60 7.85
N SER A 11 4.98 -2.66 6.79
CA SER A 11 6.42 -2.42 6.84
C SER A 11 6.73 -0.98 7.29
N ALA A 12 6.04 0.00 6.69
CA ALA A 12 6.18 1.40 7.06
C ALA A 12 5.76 1.67 8.51
N ALA A 13 4.68 1.05 8.99
CA ALA A 13 4.24 1.13 10.38
C ALA A 13 5.26 0.51 11.34
N GLY A 14 5.86 -0.62 10.95
CA GLY A 14 6.93 -1.29 11.73
C GLY A 14 8.17 -0.43 11.86
N LEU A 15 8.61 0.20 10.76
CA LEU A 15 9.71 1.17 10.78
C LEU A 15 9.41 2.36 11.69
N ALA A 16 8.19 2.91 11.62
CA ALA A 16 7.77 4.04 12.44
C ALA A 16 7.82 3.68 13.94
N LEU A 17 7.32 2.50 14.33
CA LEU A 17 7.39 2.01 15.72
C LEU A 17 8.84 1.89 16.21
N LEU A 18 9.73 1.35 15.39
CA LEU A 18 11.15 1.20 15.74
C LEU A 18 11.86 2.56 15.83
N SER A 19 11.47 3.53 15.00
CA SER A 19 12.04 4.87 15.01
C SER A 19 11.64 5.64 16.27
N VAL A 20 10.38 5.59 16.69
CA VAL A 20 9.92 6.19 17.95
C VAL A 20 10.62 5.55 19.16
N GLY A 21 10.87 4.23 19.12
CA GLY A 21 11.60 3.51 20.17
C GLY A 21 13.08 3.86 20.26
N SER A 22 13.71 4.31 19.15
CA SER A 22 15.14 4.65 19.11
C SER A 22 15.47 6.06 19.63
N ASP A 23 14.50 6.98 19.67
CA ASP A 23 14.65 8.33 20.24
C ASP A 23 14.78 8.34 21.79
N CYS A 24 14.89 7.15 22.38
CA CYS A 24 15.06 6.93 23.82
C CYS A 24 16.36 7.48 24.44
N ALA A 25 17.26 8.06 23.66
CA ALA A 25 18.44 8.76 24.18
C ALA A 25 18.09 10.01 25.02
N SER A 26 16.84 10.47 24.97
CA SER A 26 16.33 11.63 25.70
C SER A 26 15.49 11.31 26.96
N GLY A 27 15.44 10.05 27.40
CA GLY A 27 14.88 9.68 28.71
C GLY A 27 13.35 9.47 28.77
N SER A 28 12.61 9.63 27.69
CA SER A 28 11.18 9.30 27.59
C SER A 28 10.98 8.10 26.66
N GLY A 29 11.55 6.96 27.02
CA GLY A 29 11.56 5.77 26.18
C GLY A 29 10.16 5.27 25.87
N ALA A 30 9.72 5.40 24.62
CA ALA A 30 8.64 4.59 24.10
C ALA A 30 9.11 3.13 24.12
N VAL A 31 8.52 2.34 25.01
CA VAL A 31 8.78 0.91 25.10
C VAL A 31 8.24 0.27 23.83
N ILE A 32 9.07 -0.51 23.12
CA ILE A 32 8.56 -1.35 22.01
C ILE A 32 7.43 -2.20 22.59
N PRO A 33 6.20 -2.10 22.06
CA PRO A 33 5.07 -2.82 22.59
C PRO A 33 5.32 -4.33 22.63
N SER A 34 4.95 -5.00 23.72
CA SER A 34 5.02 -6.47 23.75
C SER A 34 4.00 -7.07 22.76
N GLY A 35 4.34 -8.20 22.14
CA GLY A 35 3.43 -8.88 21.21
C GLY A 35 2.14 -9.36 21.86
N GLN A 36 2.09 -9.49 23.19
CA GLN A 36 0.88 -9.86 23.94
C GLN A 36 -0.07 -8.69 24.10
N GLU A 37 0.46 -7.49 24.36
CA GLU A 37 -0.36 -6.28 24.59
C GLU A 37 -0.79 -5.61 23.28
N HIS A 38 0.09 -5.64 22.26
CA HIS A 38 -0.14 -4.96 20.98
C HIS A 38 0.22 -5.88 19.80
N PRO A 39 -0.58 -6.91 19.51
CA PRO A 39 -0.26 -7.89 18.48
C PRO A 39 -0.13 -7.28 17.07
N GLN A 40 -0.92 -6.24 16.74
CA GLN A 40 -0.81 -5.55 15.45
C GLN A 40 0.54 -4.80 15.32
N ALA A 41 0.97 -4.11 16.37
CA ALA A 41 2.26 -3.40 16.39
C ALA A 41 3.42 -4.38 16.20
N TRP A 42 3.38 -5.51 16.90
CA TRP A 42 4.40 -6.56 16.72
C TRP A 42 4.41 -7.13 15.31
N ALA A 43 3.24 -7.43 14.74
CA ALA A 43 3.13 -7.92 13.36
C ALA A 43 3.68 -6.90 12.33
N CYS A 44 3.54 -5.58 12.58
CA CYS A 44 4.17 -4.56 11.75
C CYS A 44 5.70 -4.57 11.87
N ILE A 45 6.24 -4.70 13.09
CA ILE A 45 7.69 -4.80 13.31
C ILE A 45 8.27 -6.03 12.60
N GLU A 46 7.60 -7.16 12.69
CA GLU A 46 8.03 -8.39 11.99
C GLU A 46 7.92 -8.23 10.47
N ALA A 47 6.87 -7.59 9.94
CA ALA A 47 6.74 -7.31 8.52
C ALA A 47 7.89 -6.45 7.99
N PHE A 48 8.34 -5.45 8.76
CA PHE A 48 9.51 -4.64 8.41
C PHE A 48 10.82 -5.42 8.47
N ARG A 49 11.02 -6.25 9.52
CA ARG A 49 12.27 -6.98 9.72
C ARG A 49 12.47 -8.15 8.78
N ALA A 50 11.38 -8.82 8.44
CA ALA A 50 11.36 -10.04 7.64
C ALA A 50 10.13 -10.06 6.72
N PRO A 51 10.13 -9.28 5.63
CA PRO A 51 9.03 -9.28 4.68
C PRO A 51 8.74 -10.69 4.15
N ALA A 52 7.46 -11.02 4.03
CA ALA A 52 7.00 -12.32 3.53
C ALA A 52 6.18 -12.13 2.22
N PRO A 53 6.84 -11.92 1.08
CA PRO A 53 6.17 -11.70 -0.19
C PRO A 53 5.35 -12.94 -0.60
N PRO A 54 4.15 -12.75 -1.17
CA PRO A 54 3.27 -13.85 -1.58
C PRO A 54 3.73 -14.47 -2.93
N LEU A 55 4.92 -15.08 -2.96
CA LEU A 55 5.56 -15.56 -4.20
C LEU A 55 4.69 -16.52 -5.02
N ALA A 56 3.94 -17.41 -4.37
CA ALA A 56 3.06 -18.36 -5.05
C ALA A 56 1.94 -17.63 -5.83
N ALA A 57 1.42 -16.54 -5.28
CA ALA A 57 0.35 -15.76 -5.91
C ALA A 57 0.78 -15.13 -7.24
N GLY A 58 2.07 -14.84 -7.43
CA GLY A 58 2.57 -14.31 -8.70
C GLY A 58 2.35 -15.27 -9.86
N ARG A 59 2.64 -16.57 -9.65
CA ARG A 59 2.34 -17.60 -10.65
C ARG A 59 0.85 -17.77 -10.87
N GLU A 60 0.06 -17.75 -9.82
CA GLU A 60 -1.40 -17.91 -9.91
C GLU A 60 -2.05 -16.72 -10.64
N LEU A 61 -1.63 -15.48 -10.38
CA LEU A 61 -2.06 -14.29 -11.10
C LEU A 61 -1.70 -14.38 -12.59
N ALA A 62 -0.49 -14.81 -12.92
CA ALA A 62 -0.09 -15.00 -14.32
C ALA A 62 -0.97 -16.04 -15.01
N LEU A 63 -1.27 -17.17 -14.38
CA LEU A 63 -2.15 -18.20 -14.91
C LEU A 63 -3.62 -17.74 -15.02
N ALA A 64 -4.07 -16.85 -14.14
CA ALA A 64 -5.37 -16.21 -14.23
C ALA A 64 -5.46 -15.24 -15.41
N GLY A 65 -4.32 -14.81 -15.99
CA GLY A 65 -4.27 -13.92 -17.14
C GLY A 65 -3.96 -12.47 -16.77
N ALA A 66 -3.15 -12.25 -15.74
CA ALA A 66 -2.65 -10.92 -15.41
C ALA A 66 -1.95 -10.29 -16.62
N THR A 67 -2.28 -9.03 -16.91
CA THR A 67 -1.75 -8.27 -18.06
C THR A 67 -0.56 -7.39 -17.67
N SER A 68 -0.41 -7.08 -16.40
CA SER A 68 0.78 -6.48 -15.80
C SER A 68 0.88 -6.91 -14.34
N MET A 69 2.10 -6.92 -13.80
CA MET A 69 2.34 -7.24 -12.40
C MET A 69 3.69 -6.68 -11.95
N LEU A 70 3.74 -6.19 -10.72
CA LEU A 70 4.98 -5.86 -10.01
C LEU A 70 4.76 -5.99 -8.50
N ASP A 71 5.82 -5.96 -7.72
CA ASP A 71 5.73 -5.89 -6.26
C ASP A 71 5.49 -4.44 -5.77
N VAL A 72 4.91 -4.32 -4.58
CA VAL A 72 4.73 -3.02 -3.91
C VAL A 72 5.93 -2.81 -2.98
N SER A 73 6.98 -2.22 -3.51
CA SER A 73 8.25 -1.95 -2.81
C SER A 73 8.46 -0.47 -2.48
N ASP A 74 7.93 0.44 -3.28
CA ASP A 74 8.09 1.89 -3.10
C ASP A 74 6.80 2.60 -2.69
N GLY A 75 5.75 1.84 -2.47
CA GLY A 75 4.44 2.31 -2.07
C GLY A 75 3.38 2.20 -3.17
N LEU A 76 2.14 1.93 -2.76
CA LEU A 76 1.05 1.60 -3.66
C LEU A 76 0.83 2.63 -4.78
N LEU A 77 0.82 3.93 -4.45
CA LEU A 77 0.62 4.98 -5.46
C LEU A 77 1.76 5.03 -6.48
N ARG A 78 3.00 4.94 -6.02
CA ARG A 78 4.18 5.00 -6.86
C ARG A 78 4.26 3.79 -7.80
N ASP A 79 3.99 2.61 -7.29
CA ASP A 79 4.05 1.37 -8.03
C ASP A 79 2.87 1.23 -9.01
N ALA A 80 1.66 1.66 -8.61
CA ALA A 80 0.54 1.81 -9.54
C ALA A 80 0.87 2.79 -10.67
N GLY A 81 1.52 3.92 -10.35
CA GLY A 81 1.98 4.88 -11.34
C GLY A 81 2.99 4.30 -12.34
N ARG A 82 3.85 3.39 -11.91
CA ARG A 82 4.77 2.67 -12.81
C ARG A 82 4.01 1.82 -13.82
N ILE A 83 3.02 1.03 -13.36
CA ILE A 83 2.15 0.25 -14.25
C ILE A 83 1.39 1.18 -15.20
N ALA A 84 0.80 2.25 -14.69
CA ALA A 84 0.01 3.19 -15.48
C ALA A 84 0.84 3.79 -16.62
N ARG A 85 2.05 4.29 -16.32
CA ARG A 85 2.95 4.89 -17.31
C ARG A 85 3.46 3.86 -18.33
N ALA A 86 3.90 2.70 -17.86
CA ALA A 86 4.42 1.65 -18.74
C ALA A 86 3.36 1.10 -19.69
N SER A 87 2.10 1.09 -19.27
CA SER A 87 0.97 0.55 -20.04
C SER A 87 0.17 1.61 -20.81
N GLY A 88 0.47 2.91 -20.63
CA GLY A 88 -0.27 4.00 -21.26
C GLY A 88 -1.72 4.14 -20.79
N VAL A 89 -2.01 3.79 -19.54
CA VAL A 89 -3.37 3.75 -18.96
C VAL A 89 -3.47 4.66 -17.74
N VAL A 90 -4.69 4.81 -17.23
CA VAL A 90 -4.96 5.38 -15.91
C VAL A 90 -5.37 4.26 -14.97
N ILE A 91 -4.79 4.22 -13.79
CA ILE A 91 -5.21 3.36 -12.69
C ILE A 91 -6.04 4.19 -11.72
N ASP A 92 -7.28 3.80 -11.50
CA ASP A 92 -8.18 4.42 -10.52
C ASP A 92 -8.32 3.45 -9.35
N LEU A 93 -7.65 3.77 -8.24
CA LEU A 93 -7.70 3.01 -7.00
C LEU A 93 -8.93 3.40 -6.19
N ASP A 94 -9.58 2.41 -5.57
CA ASP A 94 -10.64 2.63 -4.61
C ASP A 94 -10.09 3.29 -3.33
N ASP A 95 -10.96 3.80 -2.45
CA ASP A 95 -10.49 4.40 -1.20
C ASP A 95 -9.84 3.32 -0.30
N PRO A 96 -8.58 3.50 0.11
CA PRO A 96 -7.89 2.52 0.93
C PRO A 96 -8.47 2.37 2.33
N GLY A 97 -9.31 3.29 2.79
CA GLY A 97 -10.05 3.17 4.04
C GLY A 97 -10.98 1.96 4.10
N ASP A 98 -11.42 1.47 2.94
CA ASP A 98 -12.27 0.28 2.82
C ASP A 98 -11.47 -1.03 2.88
N LEU A 99 -10.13 -0.97 2.87
CA LEU A 99 -9.29 -2.15 2.95
C LEU A 99 -9.15 -2.65 4.39
N PRO A 100 -9.08 -3.97 4.62
CA PRO A 100 -8.85 -4.53 5.97
C PRO A 100 -7.56 -4.03 6.62
N ASP A 101 -6.56 -3.66 5.84
CA ASP A 101 -5.30 -3.11 6.34
C ASP A 101 -5.52 -1.75 7.04
N ALA A 102 -6.53 -0.96 6.66
CA ALA A 102 -6.83 0.32 7.32
C ALA A 102 -7.17 0.12 8.80
N SER A 103 -8.16 -0.72 9.10
CA SER A 103 -8.58 -1.02 10.47
C SER A 103 -7.48 -1.76 11.27
N PHE A 104 -6.61 -2.51 10.60
CA PHE A 104 -5.46 -3.14 11.22
C PHE A 104 -4.40 -2.12 11.65
N LEU A 105 -4.16 -1.08 10.86
CA LEU A 105 -3.10 -0.10 11.08
C LEU A 105 -3.51 1.05 12.01
N GLU A 106 -4.81 1.36 12.14
CA GLU A 106 -5.27 2.47 13.00
C GLU A 106 -4.78 2.39 14.46
N PRO A 107 -4.88 1.26 15.18
CA PRO A 107 -4.35 1.15 16.53
C PRO A 107 -2.82 1.36 16.58
N VAL A 108 -2.10 0.93 15.55
CA VAL A 108 -0.67 1.12 15.44
C VAL A 108 -0.32 2.59 15.20
N ALA A 109 -1.09 3.26 14.36
CA ALA A 109 -0.93 4.68 14.10
C ALA A 109 -1.24 5.54 15.34
N ALA A 110 -2.20 5.13 16.15
CA ALA A 110 -2.49 5.78 17.45
C ALA A 110 -1.28 5.66 18.41
N LEU A 111 -0.66 4.48 18.49
CA LEU A 111 0.56 4.26 19.28
C LEU A 111 1.72 5.16 18.82
N VAL A 112 1.97 5.22 17.50
CA VAL A 112 3.08 6.01 16.93
C VAL A 112 2.86 7.51 17.07
N SER A 113 1.63 7.98 16.81
CA SER A 113 1.32 9.42 16.88
C SER A 113 1.06 9.93 18.30
N GLY A 114 0.82 9.03 19.26
CA GLY A 114 0.32 9.40 20.60
C GLY A 114 -1.05 10.08 20.56
N ARG A 115 -1.83 9.88 19.50
CA ARG A 115 -3.12 10.52 19.24
C ARG A 115 -4.10 9.54 18.63
N ASP A 116 -5.33 9.59 19.08
CA ASP A 116 -6.46 8.85 18.51
C ASP A 116 -7.21 9.66 17.43
N GLY A 117 -8.17 9.01 16.80
CA GLY A 117 -9.09 9.65 15.86
C GLY A 117 -8.45 10.05 14.54
N SER A 118 -8.72 11.29 14.07
CA SER A 118 -8.37 11.72 12.71
C SER A 118 -6.87 11.69 12.42
N ALA A 119 -6.01 11.93 13.41
CA ALA A 119 -4.55 11.89 13.21
C ALA A 119 -4.04 10.46 13.00
N ALA A 120 -4.53 9.50 13.79
CA ALA A 120 -4.21 8.08 13.60
C ALA A 120 -4.72 7.57 12.25
N HIS A 121 -5.97 7.91 11.89
CA HIS A 121 -6.54 7.56 10.60
C HIS A 121 -5.72 8.12 9.43
N ALA A 122 -5.33 9.40 9.47
CA ALA A 122 -4.51 10.02 8.43
C ALA A 122 -3.13 9.34 8.31
N LEU A 123 -2.51 8.99 9.43
CA LEU A 123 -1.22 8.30 9.44
C LEU A 123 -1.34 6.87 8.88
N ALA A 124 -2.33 6.09 9.31
CA ALA A 124 -2.59 4.76 8.77
C ALA A 124 -2.84 4.81 7.26
N ARG A 125 -3.66 5.78 6.79
CA ARG A 125 -3.91 6.00 5.37
C ARG A 125 -2.62 6.35 4.60
N SER A 126 -1.73 7.14 5.17
CA SER A 126 -0.45 7.46 4.53
C SER A 126 0.41 6.21 4.35
N TRP A 127 0.49 5.34 5.36
CA TRP A 127 1.22 4.07 5.25
C TRP A 127 0.65 3.15 4.17
N LEU A 128 -0.69 3.06 4.05
CA LEU A 128 -1.35 2.27 3.00
C LEU A 128 -1.00 2.73 1.60
N LEU A 129 -0.94 4.04 1.38
CA LEU A 129 -0.76 4.64 0.06
C LEU A 129 0.69 4.78 -0.35
N THR A 130 1.56 5.12 0.61
CA THR A 130 2.94 5.54 0.34
C THR A 130 3.99 4.71 1.08
N GLY A 131 3.56 3.80 1.97
CA GLY A 131 4.47 2.89 2.66
C GLY A 131 5.12 1.92 1.69
N GLY A 132 6.45 1.82 1.75
CA GLY A 132 7.23 0.86 0.98
C GLY A 132 7.55 -0.41 1.75
N GLU A 133 8.30 -1.31 1.09
CA GLU A 133 8.89 -2.54 1.65
C GLU A 133 7.86 -3.61 2.11
N ASP A 134 6.60 -3.53 1.67
CA ASP A 134 5.62 -4.58 1.96
C ASP A 134 5.77 -5.80 1.04
N HIS A 135 6.29 -5.61 -0.18
CA HIS A 135 6.51 -6.64 -1.20
C HIS A 135 5.26 -7.49 -1.54
N GLY A 136 4.07 -6.95 -1.33
CA GLY A 136 2.84 -7.50 -1.89
C GLY A 136 2.85 -7.40 -3.42
N LEU A 137 1.96 -8.11 -4.11
CA LEU A 137 1.87 -8.07 -5.57
C LEU A 137 0.71 -7.18 -6.02
N LEU A 138 1.01 -6.21 -6.89
CA LEU A 138 0.03 -5.39 -7.59
C LEU A 138 -0.06 -5.87 -9.04
N ALA A 139 -1.26 -6.19 -9.50
CA ALA A 139 -1.49 -6.69 -10.85
C ALA A 139 -2.72 -6.06 -11.51
N THR A 140 -2.74 -6.06 -12.84
CA THR A 140 -3.95 -5.79 -13.61
C THR A 140 -4.44 -7.08 -14.24
N VAL A 141 -5.75 -7.32 -14.14
CA VAL A 141 -6.40 -8.52 -14.68
C VAL A 141 -7.66 -8.16 -15.47
N PRO A 142 -7.99 -8.90 -16.55
CA PRO A 142 -9.24 -8.70 -17.24
C PRO A 142 -10.43 -9.12 -16.38
N ALA A 143 -11.61 -8.51 -16.60
CA ALA A 143 -12.79 -8.77 -15.78
C ALA A 143 -13.22 -10.25 -15.73
N HIS A 144 -13.05 -10.98 -16.84
CA HIS A 144 -13.39 -12.40 -16.90
C HIS A 144 -12.44 -13.32 -16.14
N ALA A 145 -11.36 -12.77 -15.55
CA ALA A 145 -10.38 -13.52 -14.77
C ALA A 145 -10.62 -13.43 -13.26
N LEU A 146 -11.56 -12.62 -12.80
CA LEU A 146 -11.79 -12.35 -11.37
C LEU A 146 -12.14 -13.62 -10.57
N ASP A 147 -12.86 -14.56 -11.17
CA ASP A 147 -13.22 -15.82 -10.51
C ASP A 147 -12.04 -16.80 -10.37
N ARG A 148 -10.89 -16.48 -10.97
CA ARG A 148 -9.67 -17.31 -10.96
C ARG A 148 -8.53 -16.70 -10.16
N LEU A 149 -8.82 -15.64 -9.41
CA LEU A 149 -7.81 -14.98 -8.60
C LEU A 149 -7.33 -15.88 -7.45
N PRO A 150 -6.06 -15.79 -7.06
CA PRO A 150 -5.54 -16.53 -5.91
C PRO A 150 -6.23 -16.13 -4.61
N THR A 151 -6.23 -17.05 -3.65
CA THR A 151 -6.73 -16.77 -2.30
C THR A 151 -5.98 -15.57 -1.70
N GLY A 152 -6.72 -14.66 -1.09
CA GLY A 152 -6.17 -13.44 -0.51
C GLY A 152 -5.98 -12.29 -1.52
N ALA A 153 -6.27 -12.52 -2.79
CA ALA A 153 -6.33 -11.43 -3.77
C ALA A 153 -7.55 -10.53 -3.53
N ARG A 154 -7.34 -9.24 -3.65
CA ARG A 154 -8.38 -8.21 -3.47
C ARG A 154 -8.41 -7.31 -4.68
N VAL A 155 -9.59 -7.02 -5.20
CA VAL A 155 -9.77 -5.94 -6.17
C VAL A 155 -9.67 -4.62 -5.39
N ILE A 156 -8.79 -3.74 -5.83
CA ILE A 156 -8.52 -2.45 -5.18
C ILE A 156 -8.67 -1.28 -6.16
N GLY A 157 -9.23 -1.52 -7.32
CA GLY A 157 -9.43 -0.48 -8.31
C GLY A 157 -9.65 -1.02 -9.73
N ARG A 158 -9.56 -0.12 -10.68
CA ARG A 158 -9.81 -0.40 -12.09
C ARG A 158 -8.79 0.29 -13.00
N VAL A 159 -8.66 -0.26 -14.20
CA VAL A 159 -7.86 0.33 -15.29
C VAL A 159 -8.79 1.10 -16.22
N LEU A 160 -8.43 2.33 -16.55
CA LEU A 160 -9.19 3.23 -17.41
C LEU A 160 -8.34 3.66 -18.62
N SER A 161 -9.03 3.94 -19.73
CA SER A 161 -8.40 4.68 -20.83
C SER A 161 -8.17 6.13 -20.40
N PRO A 162 -7.02 6.75 -20.73
CA PRO A 162 -6.80 8.19 -20.48
C PRO A 162 -7.84 9.11 -21.13
N GLN A 163 -8.57 8.63 -22.14
CA GLN A 163 -9.63 9.36 -22.82
C GLN A 163 -11.00 9.21 -22.14
N SER A 164 -11.15 8.30 -21.17
CA SER A 164 -12.42 8.09 -20.46
C SER A 164 -12.78 9.29 -19.57
N SER A 165 -14.06 9.47 -19.28
CA SER A 165 -14.56 10.64 -18.54
C SER A 165 -13.87 10.85 -17.18
N PRO A 166 -13.74 9.85 -16.28
CA PRO A 166 -13.04 10.05 -15.01
C PRO A 166 -11.55 10.38 -15.21
N ALA A 167 -10.88 9.76 -16.20
CA ALA A 167 -9.45 9.91 -16.41
C ALA A 167 -9.04 11.24 -17.04
N ARG A 168 -9.96 11.97 -17.65
CA ARG A 168 -9.68 13.29 -18.29
C ARG A 168 -9.11 14.34 -17.35
N VAL A 169 -9.37 14.23 -16.06
CA VAL A 169 -8.81 15.11 -15.02
C VAL A 169 -7.26 15.13 -15.04
N LEU A 170 -6.62 14.06 -15.53
CA LEU A 170 -5.17 13.96 -15.73
C LEU A 170 -4.69 14.55 -17.07
N GLY A 171 -5.54 15.27 -17.82
CA GLY A 171 -5.16 15.87 -19.10
C GLY A 171 -4.81 14.83 -20.18
N HIS A 172 -5.52 13.71 -20.21
CA HIS A 172 -5.31 12.57 -21.12
C HIS A 172 -3.94 11.86 -20.97
N ARG A 173 -3.29 11.99 -19.82
CA ARG A 173 -2.00 11.35 -19.53
C ARG A 173 -2.21 10.09 -18.70
N PRO A 174 -1.30 9.10 -18.83
CA PRO A 174 -1.22 8.00 -17.88
C PRO A 174 -0.94 8.51 -16.46
N GLY A 175 -1.52 7.87 -15.47
CA GLY A 175 -1.33 8.24 -14.07
C GLY A 175 -2.27 7.51 -13.13
N VAL A 176 -2.34 7.96 -11.88
CA VAL A 176 -3.14 7.34 -10.83
C VAL A 176 -4.23 8.29 -10.36
N LEU A 177 -5.42 7.76 -10.21
CA LEU A 177 -6.53 8.38 -9.48
C LEU A 177 -6.73 7.60 -8.18
N LEU A 178 -7.26 8.30 -7.18
CA LEU A 178 -7.69 7.74 -5.91
C LEU A 178 -9.16 8.14 -5.71
N ALA A 179 -10.06 7.18 -5.77
CA ALA A 179 -11.52 7.41 -5.75
C ALA A 179 -11.98 8.45 -6.79
N GLY A 180 -11.39 8.41 -8.00
CA GLY A 180 -11.72 9.31 -9.10
C GLY A 180 -10.97 10.65 -9.10
N GLU A 181 -10.23 11.00 -8.06
CA GLU A 181 -9.46 12.25 -7.94
C GLU A 181 -7.97 12.03 -8.21
N PRO A 182 -7.23 13.01 -8.78
CA PRO A 182 -5.81 12.87 -9.04
C PRO A 182 -5.00 12.54 -7.79
N ALA A 183 -4.26 11.45 -7.82
CA ALA A 183 -3.36 11.07 -6.75
C ALA A 183 -1.97 11.69 -6.94
N GLN A 184 -1.31 12.05 -5.81
CA GLN A 184 0.06 12.54 -5.82
C GLN A 184 1.03 11.34 -5.80
N GLU A 185 1.46 10.89 -6.98
CA GLU A 185 2.34 9.71 -7.16
C GLU A 185 3.75 9.91 -6.58
N HIS A 186 4.16 11.14 -6.29
CA HIS A 186 5.52 11.47 -5.84
C HIS A 186 5.75 11.28 -4.33
N THR A 187 4.74 10.86 -3.58
CA THR A 187 4.80 10.68 -2.12
C THR A 187 5.17 9.27 -1.68
N GLY A 188 5.86 8.48 -2.52
CA GLY A 188 6.41 7.18 -2.15
C GLY A 188 7.82 7.28 -1.57
N TRP A 189 8.37 6.17 -1.04
CA TRP A 189 9.74 6.08 -0.56
C TRP A 189 10.73 6.35 -1.70
N ASP A 190 11.64 7.31 -1.51
CA ASP A 190 12.69 7.64 -2.47
C ASP A 190 14.06 7.41 -1.83
N HIS A 191 14.78 6.40 -2.30
CA HIS A 191 16.12 6.06 -1.83
C HIS A 191 17.18 7.15 -2.15
N PHE A 192 16.87 8.11 -3.01
CA PHE A 192 17.81 9.11 -3.52
C PHE A 192 17.52 10.54 -3.08
N SER A 193 16.44 10.80 -2.36
CA SER A 193 16.02 12.16 -1.98
C SER A 193 16.57 12.66 -0.63
N HIS A 194 17.49 11.91 -0.01
CA HIS A 194 18.17 12.31 1.22
C HIS A 194 19.62 12.73 0.92
N THR A 195 19.79 13.85 0.22
CA THR A 195 21.06 14.60 0.16
C THR A 195 20.85 16.00 0.73
#